data_d2ee1fdc4979f424b2821070198c6130
#
_entry.id   d2ee1fdc4979f424b2821070198c6130
#
_cell.length_a   1.000
_cell.length_b   1.000
_cell.length_c   1.000
_cell.angle_alpha   90.00
_cell.angle_beta   90.00
_cell.angle_gamma   90.00
#
_symmetry.space_group_name_H-M   'P 1'
#
loop_
_entity.id
_entity.type
_entity.pdbx_description
1 polymer ?
#
loop_
_entity_poly.entity_id
_entity_poly.type
_entity_poly.pdbx_seq_one_letter_code
_entity_poly.pdbx_strand_id
1 'polypeptide(L)'
;MICPSCGHEIDDDAAFCIECGARIDQPAAPEPDEPAPAKKRPLSVAQKAAIAGLVVALLAGGGGAGYYFGAYVPGQRRAAAQKLADERTHVNVRVKIAVSADGWDTATGASRLPVHVTGTSADGDVDEVQYVASDGTGIVLIPGTYDIVVAASPIAADGSLFDVPSQRASLTVGADTDVDPDSPDVPATPDEVAPLPDTDYDSTGDVAVTLTPADMTTVTDDQIAEAKRYASQDPQAAAGSADQLASSATAKRDDAVAQKKAAEEEAARKKAAEEAAAKKQQAMGDLVSRALSTNYDDGTRSDGIDSTSFKFDRKQTSNGAGPFLDHRDGFWTVNIYSGDEATSRAVALYAFKQGVGSSLLHKENWPSIDADGQGIAVVGIYGSKDEAAAGTKELEAAGIPYDKVIFTGPRSGTSGRV
;
A
#
# COMPACT_ATOMS: atom_id res chain seq x y z
N MET A 1 15.51 18.27 -56.53
CA MET A 1 16.36 17.09 -56.92
C MET A 1 16.11 15.93 -55.99
N ILE A 2 16.59 14.71 -56.37
CA ILE A 2 16.43 13.54 -55.48
C ILE A 2 17.72 13.27 -54.72
N CYS A 3 17.64 13.06 -53.40
CA CYS A 3 18.79 12.76 -52.54
C CYS A 3 19.46 11.45 -52.96
N PRO A 4 20.77 11.44 -53.26
CA PRO A 4 21.47 10.23 -53.72
C PRO A 4 21.64 9.20 -52.62
N SER A 5 21.49 9.55 -51.34
CA SER A 5 21.68 8.64 -50.21
C SER A 5 20.40 7.95 -49.72
N CYS A 6 19.23 8.57 -49.80
CA CYS A 6 17.97 8.02 -49.33
C CYS A 6 16.80 8.04 -50.33
N GLY A 7 16.98 8.69 -51.52
CA GLY A 7 15.97 8.74 -52.56
C GLY A 7 14.80 9.68 -52.31
N HIS A 8 14.85 10.50 -51.26
CA HIS A 8 13.81 11.49 -50.97
C HIS A 8 13.94 12.75 -51.82
N GLU A 9 12.81 13.37 -52.14
CA GLU A 9 12.77 14.62 -52.94
C GLU A 9 13.19 15.79 -52.06
N ILE A 10 14.17 16.56 -52.52
CA ILE A 10 14.75 17.70 -51.81
C ILE A 10 14.75 18.92 -52.70
N ASP A 11 14.74 20.11 -52.13
CA ASP A 11 14.82 21.38 -52.86
C ASP A 11 16.14 21.47 -53.62
N ASP A 12 16.12 22.13 -54.80
CA ASP A 12 17.25 22.18 -55.72
C ASP A 12 18.43 23.02 -55.18
N ASP A 13 18.24 23.80 -54.11
CA ASP A 13 19.21 24.63 -53.43
C ASP A 13 19.58 24.10 -52.01
N ALA A 14 19.06 22.95 -51.60
CA ALA A 14 19.33 22.40 -50.30
C ALA A 14 20.79 21.91 -50.15
N ALA A 15 21.51 22.40 -49.13
CA ALA A 15 22.87 21.94 -48.79
C ALA A 15 22.92 20.60 -48.09
N PHE A 16 21.79 20.16 -47.50
CA PHE A 16 21.63 18.89 -46.76
C PHE A 16 20.23 18.30 -47.00
N CYS A 17 20.15 16.97 -47.00
CA CYS A 17 18.86 16.29 -46.99
C CYS A 17 18.28 16.29 -45.58
N ILE A 18 17.07 16.82 -45.43
CA ILE A 18 16.36 16.92 -44.14
C ILE A 18 15.96 15.56 -43.56
N GLU A 19 15.81 14.54 -44.42
CA GLU A 19 15.37 13.22 -43.98
C GLU A 19 16.55 12.30 -43.51
N CYS A 20 17.74 12.40 -44.13
CA CYS A 20 18.86 11.54 -43.80
C CYS A 20 20.16 12.27 -43.38
N GLY A 21 20.17 13.61 -43.39
CA GLY A 21 21.31 14.43 -43.01
C GLY A 21 22.48 14.42 -44.02
N ALA A 22 22.34 13.74 -45.15
CA ALA A 22 23.43 13.64 -46.12
C ALA A 22 23.68 15.00 -46.79
N ARG A 23 24.95 15.40 -46.91
CA ARG A 23 25.39 16.64 -47.57
C ARG A 23 25.24 16.47 -49.07
N ILE A 24 24.72 17.51 -49.73
CA ILE A 24 24.55 17.55 -51.19
C ILE A 24 25.69 18.39 -51.76
N ASP A 25 26.63 17.76 -52.46
CA ASP A 25 27.73 18.49 -53.13
C ASP A 25 27.16 19.25 -54.34
N GLN A 26 27.19 20.58 -54.25
CA GLN A 26 26.90 21.41 -55.38
C GLN A 26 28.15 21.42 -56.33
N PRO A 27 27.95 21.37 -57.64
CA PRO A 27 29.08 21.48 -58.57
C PRO A 27 29.75 22.82 -58.43
N ALA A 28 31.07 22.82 -58.31
CA ALA A 28 31.91 24.04 -58.17
C ALA A 28 31.65 25.03 -59.31
N ALA A 29 31.52 26.28 -58.91
CA ALA A 29 31.44 27.41 -59.87
C ALA A 29 32.73 27.51 -60.67
N PRO A 30 32.70 27.90 -61.97
CA PRO A 30 33.92 27.98 -62.80
C PRO A 30 34.88 29.05 -62.27
N GLU A 31 36.15 28.69 -62.18
CA GLU A 31 37.26 29.60 -61.81
C GLU A 31 37.37 30.76 -62.81
N PRO A 32 37.64 32.01 -62.33
CA PRO A 32 37.87 33.12 -63.21
C PRO A 32 39.26 33.08 -63.85
N ASP A 33 39.33 33.32 -65.16
CA ASP A 33 40.53 33.35 -66.02
C ASP A 33 41.67 34.21 -65.44
N GLU A 34 42.88 33.63 -65.42
CA GLU A 34 44.14 34.33 -65.06
C GLU A 34 44.47 35.46 -66.06
N PRO A 35 44.75 36.67 -65.57
CA PRO A 35 45.23 37.74 -66.46
C PRO A 35 46.72 37.57 -66.81
N ALA A 36 47.05 37.72 -68.08
CA ALA A 36 48.38 37.64 -68.71
C ALA A 36 49.43 38.61 -68.07
N PRO A 37 50.74 38.24 -68.05
CA PRO A 37 51.78 38.97 -67.31
C PRO A 37 52.11 40.35 -67.92
N ALA A 38 51.90 41.38 -67.09
CA ALA A 38 52.28 42.75 -67.47
C ALA A 38 53.74 43.03 -67.35
N LYS A 39 54.33 43.64 -68.38
CA LYS A 39 55.81 44.01 -68.47
C LYS A 39 56.18 44.95 -67.31
N LYS A 40 57.14 44.57 -66.49
CA LYS A 40 57.69 45.36 -65.38
C LYS A 40 58.37 46.69 -65.90
N ARG A 41 57.85 47.86 -65.48
CA ARG A 41 58.58 49.12 -65.53
C ARG A 41 59.41 49.37 -64.28
N PRO A 42 60.64 49.87 -64.33
CA PRO A 42 61.40 50.10 -63.10
C PRO A 42 60.85 51.28 -62.31
N LEU A 43 60.65 50.99 -60.99
CA LEU A 43 60.08 51.92 -60.01
C LEU A 43 61.08 53.08 -59.70
N SER A 44 60.68 54.36 -59.61
CA SER A 44 61.47 55.44 -59.14
C SER A 44 61.90 55.34 -57.65
N VAL A 45 62.97 56.08 -57.30
CA VAL A 45 63.51 56.02 -55.88
C VAL A 45 62.41 56.51 -54.89
N ALA A 46 61.57 57.44 -55.26
CA ALA A 46 60.44 57.90 -54.42
C ALA A 46 59.38 56.84 -54.21
N GLN A 47 59.10 56.00 -55.23
CA GLN A 47 58.19 54.89 -55.13
C GLN A 47 58.77 53.73 -54.27
N LYS A 48 60.11 53.51 -54.30
CA LYS A 48 60.75 52.53 -53.42
C LYS A 48 60.73 52.95 -51.95
N ALA A 49 60.90 54.27 -51.68
CA ALA A 49 60.81 54.77 -50.29
C ALA A 49 59.39 54.71 -49.76
N ALA A 50 58.35 54.98 -50.62
CA ALA A 50 56.90 54.83 -50.20
C ALA A 50 56.53 53.42 -49.98
N ILE A 51 57.09 52.46 -50.78
CA ILE A 51 56.85 51.00 -50.55
C ILE A 51 57.54 50.52 -49.28
N ALA A 52 58.77 51.01 -49.03
CA ALA A 52 59.52 50.67 -47.81
C ALA A 52 58.80 51.21 -46.57
N GLY A 53 58.24 52.46 -46.63
CA GLY A 53 57.42 53.04 -45.55
C GLY A 53 56.12 52.24 -45.29
N LEU A 54 55.45 51.82 -46.37
CA LEU A 54 54.26 51.03 -46.31
C LEU A 54 54.52 49.61 -45.73
N VAL A 55 55.64 48.99 -46.11
CA VAL A 55 56.06 47.70 -45.59
C VAL A 55 56.43 47.78 -44.09
N VAL A 56 57.15 48.86 -43.67
CA VAL A 56 57.37 49.11 -42.24
C VAL A 56 56.09 49.39 -41.46
N ALA A 57 55.16 50.15 -42.02
CA ALA A 57 53.85 50.40 -41.41
C ALA A 57 52.99 49.10 -41.34
N LEU A 58 53.04 48.28 -42.38
CA LEU A 58 52.35 46.97 -42.40
C LEU A 58 53.02 45.96 -41.44
N LEU A 59 54.37 45.98 -41.33
CA LEU A 59 55.04 45.11 -40.34
C LEU A 59 54.86 45.59 -38.92
N ALA A 60 54.79 46.91 -38.67
CA ALA A 60 54.48 47.46 -37.35
C ALA A 60 53.01 47.29 -37.00
N GLY A 61 52.11 47.48 -37.96
CA GLY A 61 50.66 47.22 -37.78
C GLY A 61 50.33 45.75 -37.84
N GLY A 62 51.04 44.97 -38.68
CA GLY A 62 50.84 43.51 -38.80
C GLY A 62 51.34 42.74 -37.61
N GLY A 63 52.36 43.23 -36.90
CA GLY A 63 52.83 42.62 -35.63
C GLY A 63 51.75 42.76 -34.53
N GLY A 64 51.13 43.94 -34.42
CA GLY A 64 50.01 44.18 -33.49
C GLY A 64 48.74 43.39 -33.86
N ALA A 65 48.39 43.40 -35.15
CA ALA A 65 47.25 42.60 -35.63
C ALA A 65 47.52 41.12 -35.56
N GLY A 66 48.75 40.66 -35.90
CA GLY A 66 49.16 39.25 -35.77
C GLY A 66 49.16 38.77 -34.33
N TYR A 67 49.60 39.61 -33.39
CA TYR A 67 49.47 39.31 -31.97
C TYR A 67 47.99 39.34 -31.51
N TYR A 68 47.22 40.32 -31.90
CA TYR A 68 45.83 40.45 -31.55
C TYR A 68 44.99 39.28 -32.07
N PHE A 69 45.09 38.95 -33.36
CA PHE A 69 44.33 37.86 -33.96
C PHE A 69 44.96 36.48 -33.75
N GLY A 70 46.26 36.38 -33.58
CA GLY A 70 46.99 35.13 -33.48
C GLY A 70 47.20 34.62 -32.05
N ALA A 71 47.18 35.49 -31.04
CA ALA A 71 47.45 35.10 -29.67
C ALA A 71 46.45 35.68 -28.67
N TYR A 72 46.10 36.98 -28.79
CA TYR A 72 45.22 37.65 -27.82
C TYR A 72 43.77 37.19 -27.93
N VAL A 73 43.19 37.19 -29.14
CA VAL A 73 41.81 36.72 -29.35
C VAL A 73 41.62 35.25 -29.03
N PRO A 74 42.48 34.31 -29.50
CA PRO A 74 42.42 32.93 -29.08
C PRO A 74 42.62 32.73 -27.58
N GLY A 75 43.48 33.56 -26.94
CA GLY A 75 43.67 33.58 -25.51
C GLY A 75 42.39 33.94 -24.73
N GLN A 76 41.72 34.99 -25.18
CA GLN A 76 40.44 35.42 -24.57
C GLN A 76 39.34 34.36 -24.73
N ARG A 77 39.20 33.75 -25.91
CA ARG A 77 38.24 32.69 -26.16
C ARG A 77 38.51 31.43 -25.30
N ARG A 78 39.77 31.03 -25.15
CA ARG A 78 40.13 29.94 -24.24
C ARG A 78 39.79 30.24 -22.78
N ALA A 79 40.03 31.47 -22.33
CA ALA A 79 39.66 31.91 -20.99
C ALA A 79 38.13 31.96 -20.82
N ALA A 80 37.40 32.39 -21.86
CA ALA A 80 35.91 32.34 -21.85
C ALA A 80 35.37 30.93 -21.84
N ALA A 81 35.96 30.00 -22.59
CA ALA A 81 35.65 28.58 -22.57
C ALA A 81 35.88 27.95 -21.20
N GLN A 82 37.03 28.27 -20.55
CA GLN A 82 37.32 27.82 -19.21
C GLN A 82 36.30 28.36 -18.19
N LYS A 83 35.96 29.64 -18.26
CA LYS A 83 34.93 30.22 -17.39
C LYS A 83 33.57 29.59 -17.63
N LEU A 84 33.19 29.34 -18.89
CA LEU A 84 31.91 28.65 -19.19
C LEU A 84 31.93 27.22 -18.69
N ALA A 85 33.06 26.50 -18.79
CA ALA A 85 33.20 25.17 -18.20
C ALA A 85 33.03 25.20 -16.67
N ASP A 86 33.63 26.21 -16.01
CA ASP A 86 33.48 26.42 -14.57
C ASP A 86 32.04 26.75 -14.18
N GLU A 87 31.37 27.67 -14.88
CA GLU A 87 29.94 27.98 -14.68
C GLU A 87 29.06 26.73 -14.82
N ARG A 88 29.37 25.82 -15.77
CA ARG A 88 28.64 24.56 -15.93
C ARG A 88 28.78 23.62 -14.74
N THR A 89 29.83 23.70 -13.95
CA THR A 89 29.98 22.91 -12.72
C THR A 89 29.17 23.47 -11.55
N HIS A 90 28.69 24.69 -11.63
CA HIS A 90 27.90 25.38 -10.58
C HIS A 90 26.44 25.61 -10.96
N VAL A 91 26.00 25.10 -12.11
CA VAL A 91 24.61 25.25 -12.56
C VAL A 91 23.68 24.35 -11.73
N ASN A 92 22.53 24.88 -11.36
CA ASN A 92 21.50 24.08 -10.70
C ASN A 92 20.88 23.11 -11.70
N VAL A 93 20.98 21.83 -11.41
CA VAL A 93 20.36 20.75 -12.17
C VAL A 93 19.16 20.23 -11.39
N ARG A 94 17.98 20.28 -11.99
CA ARG A 94 16.78 19.67 -11.43
C ARG A 94 16.78 18.19 -11.74
N VAL A 95 16.84 17.37 -10.69
CA VAL A 95 16.92 15.92 -10.79
C VAL A 95 15.55 15.31 -10.49
N LYS A 96 15.15 14.36 -11.34
CA LYS A 96 13.94 13.59 -11.16
C LYS A 96 14.25 12.22 -10.58
N ILE A 97 13.61 11.87 -9.47
CA ILE A 97 13.71 10.55 -8.84
C ILE A 97 12.47 9.74 -9.18
N ALA A 98 12.64 8.52 -9.67
CA ALA A 98 11.51 7.61 -9.88
C ALA A 98 10.98 7.12 -8.54
N VAL A 99 9.77 7.56 -8.16
CA VAL A 99 9.09 7.08 -6.94
C VAL A 99 7.91 6.23 -7.32
N SER A 100 7.83 5.03 -6.75
CA SER A 100 6.68 4.13 -6.87
C SER A 100 6.06 3.93 -5.49
N ALA A 101 4.79 4.31 -5.33
CA ALA A 101 4.06 4.18 -4.06
C ALA A 101 2.56 4.13 -4.32
N ASP A 102 1.91 3.06 -3.88
CA ASP A 102 0.45 2.96 -3.98
C ASP A 102 -0.23 3.84 -2.92
N GLY A 103 -1.14 4.71 -3.36
CA GLY A 103 -1.92 5.58 -2.47
C GLY A 103 -1.19 6.82 -1.98
N TRP A 104 0.03 7.12 -2.48
CA TRP A 104 0.72 8.37 -2.21
C TRP A 104 0.71 9.27 -3.43
N ASP A 105 0.08 10.42 -3.29
CA ASP A 105 0.00 11.45 -4.33
C ASP A 105 0.03 12.85 -3.70
N THR A 106 1.08 13.61 -3.99
CA THR A 106 1.25 14.97 -3.47
C THR A 106 0.21 15.95 -4.04
N ALA A 107 -0.35 15.69 -5.22
CA ALA A 107 -1.42 16.48 -5.78
C ALA A 107 -2.74 16.37 -4.99
N THR A 108 -2.93 15.30 -4.25
CA THR A 108 -4.10 15.11 -3.38
C THR A 108 -3.90 15.64 -1.95
N GLY A 109 -2.75 16.25 -1.67
CA GLY A 109 -2.44 16.85 -0.37
C GLY A 109 -1.59 15.97 0.55
N ALA A 110 -1.02 14.87 0.05
CA ALA A 110 0.00 14.12 0.78
C ALA A 110 1.26 14.97 1.00
N SER A 111 2.03 14.67 2.07
CA SER A 111 3.34 15.30 2.25
C SER A 111 4.32 14.83 1.17
N ARG A 112 5.29 15.67 0.83
CA ARG A 112 6.40 15.26 -0.04
C ARG A 112 7.32 14.28 0.69
N LEU A 113 8.03 13.45 -0.06
CA LEU A 113 8.98 12.47 0.45
C LEU A 113 10.27 13.19 0.85
N PRO A 114 10.66 13.19 2.12
CA PRO A 114 11.95 13.74 2.53
C PRO A 114 13.07 12.77 2.17
N VAL A 115 14.08 13.26 1.48
CA VAL A 115 15.29 12.52 1.13
C VAL A 115 16.51 13.26 1.69
N HIS A 116 17.39 12.52 2.34
CA HIS A 116 18.67 13.02 2.82
C HIS A 116 19.70 12.84 1.70
N VAL A 117 20.27 13.94 1.24
CA VAL A 117 21.27 14.01 0.18
C VAL A 117 22.60 14.32 0.81
N THR A 118 23.55 13.42 0.65
CA THR A 118 24.94 13.59 1.10
C THR A 118 25.87 13.38 -0.06
N GLY A 119 26.94 14.14 -0.16
CA GLY A 119 27.87 13.97 -1.28
C GLY A 119 28.89 15.09 -1.41
N THR A 120 29.48 15.21 -2.59
CA THR A 120 30.46 16.24 -2.91
C THR A 120 30.14 16.85 -4.26
N SER A 121 30.14 18.17 -4.32
CA SER A 121 29.92 18.97 -5.51
C SER A 121 31.08 19.91 -5.76
N ALA A 122 30.99 20.75 -6.81
CA ALA A 122 31.96 21.83 -7.08
C ALA A 122 32.05 22.83 -5.92
N ASP A 123 30.93 23.04 -5.17
CA ASP A 123 30.88 23.96 -4.04
C ASP A 123 31.35 23.32 -2.71
N GLY A 124 31.68 22.03 -2.71
CA GLY A 124 32.14 21.29 -1.53
C GLY A 124 31.19 20.18 -1.10
N ASP A 125 31.31 19.80 0.18
CA ASP A 125 30.49 18.74 0.75
C ASP A 125 29.02 19.18 0.91
N VAL A 126 28.11 18.28 0.55
CA VAL A 126 26.65 18.47 0.64
C VAL A 126 26.11 17.52 1.70
N ASP A 127 25.29 18.05 2.61
CA ASP A 127 24.59 17.31 3.66
C ASP A 127 23.26 18.03 3.96
N GLU A 128 22.20 17.68 3.24
CA GLU A 128 20.93 18.39 3.35
C GLU A 128 19.73 17.46 3.11
N VAL A 129 18.54 17.92 3.55
CA VAL A 129 17.27 17.25 3.28
C VAL A 129 16.53 18.00 2.18
N GLN A 130 16.19 17.29 1.12
CA GLN A 130 15.35 17.76 0.04
C GLN A 130 14.03 16.99 -0.02
N TYR A 131 13.06 17.49 -0.79
CA TYR A 131 11.69 16.98 -0.78
C TYR A 131 11.22 16.63 -2.18
N VAL A 132 10.86 15.37 -2.39
CA VAL A 132 10.42 14.81 -3.67
C VAL A 132 8.91 14.74 -3.72
N ALA A 133 8.31 15.23 -4.81
CA ALA A 133 6.89 15.07 -5.09
C ALA A 133 6.59 13.67 -5.67
N SER A 134 5.32 13.30 -5.72
CA SER A 134 4.89 11.98 -6.24
C SER A 134 5.22 11.75 -7.71
N ASP A 135 5.41 12.81 -8.48
CA ASP A 135 5.89 12.76 -9.88
C ASP A 135 7.41 12.65 -10.00
N GLY A 136 8.11 12.57 -8.87
CA GLY A 136 9.57 12.44 -8.79
C GLY A 136 10.33 13.76 -8.85
N THR A 137 9.65 14.91 -8.89
CA THR A 137 10.29 16.22 -8.93
C THR A 137 10.57 16.79 -7.54
N GLY A 138 11.46 17.78 -7.46
CA GLY A 138 11.73 18.54 -6.22
C GLY A 138 13.18 18.55 -5.77
N ILE A 139 14.07 17.75 -6.38
CA ILE A 139 15.50 17.77 -6.06
C ILE A 139 16.23 18.74 -7.00
N VAL A 140 17.07 19.59 -6.41
CA VAL A 140 17.93 20.52 -7.13
C VAL A 140 19.35 20.31 -6.61
N LEU A 141 20.26 19.92 -7.52
CA LEU A 141 21.67 19.66 -7.21
C LEU A 141 22.56 20.37 -8.22
N ILE A 142 23.75 20.74 -7.82
CA ILE A 142 24.82 21.12 -8.76
C ILE A 142 25.58 19.85 -9.19
N PRO A 143 26.36 19.90 -10.29
CA PRO A 143 27.17 18.75 -10.71
C PRO A 143 28.03 18.21 -9.60
N GLY A 144 27.99 16.87 -9.40
CA GLY A 144 28.68 16.19 -8.29
C GLY A 144 28.29 14.73 -8.15
N THR A 145 28.73 14.12 -7.07
CA THR A 145 28.38 12.73 -6.73
C THR A 145 27.68 12.71 -5.39
N TYR A 146 26.53 12.08 -5.33
CA TYR A 146 25.61 12.10 -4.19
C TYR A 146 25.14 10.72 -3.82
N ASP A 147 24.87 10.54 -2.54
CA ASP A 147 24.12 9.44 -1.99
C ASP A 147 22.79 9.97 -1.48
N ILE A 148 21.71 9.28 -1.84
CA ILE A 148 20.35 9.63 -1.50
C ILE A 148 19.76 8.53 -0.63
N VAL A 149 19.21 8.91 0.53
CA VAL A 149 18.52 8.02 1.47
C VAL A 149 17.17 8.62 1.82
N VAL A 150 16.13 7.81 1.86
CA VAL A 150 14.83 8.27 2.37
C VAL A 150 14.97 8.56 3.87
N ALA A 151 14.67 9.78 4.26
CA ALA A 151 14.88 10.24 5.63
C ALA A 151 13.74 9.84 6.58
N ALA A 152 12.50 9.84 6.08
CA ALA A 152 11.32 9.41 6.82
C ALA A 152 10.18 9.06 5.86
N SER A 153 9.14 8.41 6.38
CA SER A 153 7.91 8.16 5.64
C SER A 153 7.22 9.47 5.25
N PRO A 154 6.77 9.64 4.02
CA PRO A 154 5.76 10.65 3.73
C PRO A 154 4.44 10.24 4.37
N ILE A 155 3.53 11.20 4.55
CA ILE A 155 2.17 10.95 5.04
C ILE A 155 1.21 11.14 3.86
N ALA A 156 0.47 10.10 3.50
CA ALA A 156 -0.56 10.20 2.48
C ALA A 156 -1.73 11.09 2.95
N ALA A 157 -2.54 11.58 2.01
CA ALA A 157 -3.68 12.43 2.33
C ALA A 157 -4.71 11.77 3.26
N ASP A 158 -4.81 10.45 3.22
CA ASP A 158 -5.68 9.63 4.09
C ASP A 158 -5.04 9.24 5.43
N GLY A 159 -3.83 9.72 5.71
CA GLY A 159 -3.06 9.42 6.91
C GLY A 159 -2.23 8.15 6.86
N SER A 160 -2.16 7.43 5.74
CA SER A 160 -1.27 6.27 5.61
C SER A 160 0.20 6.69 5.70
N LEU A 161 0.98 5.85 6.38
CA LEU A 161 2.44 5.89 6.34
C LEU A 161 2.96 4.77 5.44
N PHE A 162 4.24 4.85 5.12
CA PHE A 162 4.94 3.89 4.27
C PHE A 162 6.17 3.33 4.97
N ASP A 163 6.52 2.11 4.64
CA ASP A 163 7.80 1.55 5.06
C ASP A 163 8.91 2.28 4.33
N VAL A 164 9.87 2.77 5.09
CA VAL A 164 11.01 3.53 4.58
C VAL A 164 12.11 2.54 4.19
N PRO A 165 12.51 2.51 2.90
CA PRO A 165 13.61 1.66 2.48
C PRO A 165 14.93 2.19 3.09
N SER A 166 15.69 1.30 3.71
CA SER A 166 17.02 1.62 4.24
C SER A 166 18.11 1.67 3.15
N GLN A 167 17.73 1.46 1.90
CA GLN A 167 18.66 1.39 0.79
C GLN A 167 19.17 2.78 0.41
N ARG A 168 20.49 2.91 0.29
CA ARG A 168 21.16 4.09 -0.25
C ARG A 168 21.21 3.98 -1.76
N ALA A 169 20.84 5.03 -2.47
CA ALA A 169 21.02 5.15 -3.91
C ALA A 169 22.09 6.19 -4.21
N SER A 170 23.03 5.85 -5.09
CA SER A 170 24.07 6.78 -5.52
C SER A 170 23.67 7.43 -6.84
N LEU A 171 23.90 8.74 -6.95
CA LEU A 171 23.58 9.58 -8.10
C LEU A 171 24.80 10.38 -8.48
N THR A 172 25.11 10.43 -9.78
CA THR A 172 26.11 11.33 -10.33
C THR A 172 25.43 12.34 -11.24
N VAL A 173 25.54 13.62 -10.90
CA VAL A 173 25.10 14.72 -11.75
C VAL A 173 26.30 15.20 -12.52
N GLY A 174 26.31 14.99 -13.84
CA GLY A 174 27.42 15.38 -14.72
C GLY A 174 27.35 16.86 -15.11
N ALA A 175 28.52 17.45 -15.33
CA ALA A 175 28.63 18.69 -16.07
C ALA A 175 29.37 18.43 -17.39
N ASP A 176 28.86 18.96 -18.48
CA ASP A 176 29.61 19.00 -19.75
C ASP A 176 30.65 20.11 -19.69
N THR A 177 31.85 19.78 -19.21
CA THR A 177 32.95 20.69 -19.05
C THR A 177 33.90 20.73 -20.28
N ASP A 178 33.63 19.88 -21.28
CA ASP A 178 34.38 19.90 -22.54
C ASP A 178 33.86 21.00 -23.46
N VAL A 179 34.38 22.21 -23.29
CA VAL A 179 33.99 23.38 -24.04
C VAL A 179 35.04 23.69 -25.10
N ASP A 180 34.68 23.47 -26.36
CA ASP A 180 35.54 23.87 -27.50
C ASP A 180 35.65 25.40 -27.59
N PRO A 181 36.84 25.99 -27.38
CA PRO A 181 37.02 27.45 -27.45
C PRO A 181 36.64 28.07 -28.80
N ASP A 182 36.65 27.27 -29.86
CA ASP A 182 36.30 27.73 -31.21
C ASP A 182 34.80 27.60 -31.52
N SER A 183 34.01 27.00 -30.59
CA SER A 183 32.57 26.92 -30.72
C SER A 183 31.92 28.32 -30.84
N PRO A 184 30.91 28.49 -31.70
CA PRO A 184 30.14 29.75 -31.80
C PRO A 184 29.41 30.11 -30.50
N ASP A 185 29.15 29.17 -29.62
CA ASP A 185 28.48 29.35 -28.35
C ASP A 185 29.37 29.92 -27.25
N VAL A 186 30.70 29.92 -27.48
CA VAL A 186 31.68 30.50 -26.55
C VAL A 186 31.82 32.00 -26.81
N PRO A 187 31.54 32.87 -25.81
CA PRO A 187 31.71 34.28 -25.90
C PRO A 187 33.13 34.70 -26.31
N ALA A 188 33.27 35.87 -26.90
CA ALA A 188 34.59 36.35 -27.36
C ALA A 188 35.56 36.64 -26.19
N THR A 189 34.99 37.01 -25.03
CA THR A 189 35.78 37.34 -23.82
C THR A 189 35.16 36.68 -22.57
N PRO A 190 35.96 36.45 -21.52
CA PRO A 190 35.45 35.89 -20.26
C PRO A 190 34.39 36.76 -19.57
N ASP A 191 34.42 38.05 -19.76
CA ASP A 191 33.46 38.99 -19.16
C ASP A 191 32.05 38.90 -19.76
N GLU A 192 31.93 38.33 -20.95
CA GLU A 192 30.66 38.08 -21.65
C GLU A 192 29.99 36.77 -21.23
N VAL A 193 30.70 35.92 -20.51
CA VAL A 193 30.09 34.66 -19.96
C VAL A 193 29.12 35.04 -18.86
N ALA A 194 27.83 34.90 -19.16
CA ALA A 194 26.76 35.09 -18.19
C ALA A 194 26.54 33.85 -17.33
N PRO A 195 26.01 33.97 -16.10
CA PRO A 195 25.55 32.84 -15.32
C PRO A 195 24.57 31.99 -16.14
N LEU A 196 24.73 30.69 -16.07
CA LEU A 196 23.87 29.76 -16.78
C LEU A 196 22.51 29.65 -16.05
N PRO A 197 21.41 29.55 -16.80
CA PRO A 197 20.13 29.28 -16.17
C PRO A 197 20.09 27.85 -15.60
N ASP A 198 19.22 27.64 -14.60
CA ASP A 198 18.91 26.31 -14.10
C ASP A 198 18.49 25.39 -15.26
N THR A 199 18.95 24.16 -15.24
CA THR A 199 18.50 23.16 -16.22
C THR A 199 17.12 22.63 -15.85
N ASP A 200 16.35 22.24 -16.86
CA ASP A 200 15.09 21.51 -16.65
C ASP A 200 15.37 20.14 -16.02
N TYR A 201 14.30 19.51 -15.49
CA TYR A 201 14.42 18.19 -14.88
C TYR A 201 15.05 17.18 -15.85
N ASP A 202 16.29 16.81 -15.56
CA ASP A 202 16.94 15.69 -16.22
C ASP A 202 16.53 14.40 -15.48
N SER A 203 16.04 13.42 -16.23
CA SER A 203 15.80 12.09 -15.71
C SER A 203 17.15 11.36 -15.67
N THR A 204 17.93 11.59 -14.65
CA THR A 204 19.15 10.79 -14.41
C THR A 204 18.80 9.35 -14.01
N GLY A 205 17.77 8.82 -14.52
CA GLY A 205 17.22 7.46 -14.70
C GLY A 205 17.50 6.37 -13.67
N ASP A 206 18.48 6.54 -12.82
CA ASP A 206 19.05 5.44 -12.03
C ASP A 206 18.62 5.43 -10.55
N VAL A 207 17.97 6.47 -10.06
CA VAL A 207 17.48 6.49 -8.67
C VAL A 207 16.01 6.17 -8.64
N ALA A 208 15.67 4.96 -8.17
CA ALA A 208 14.31 4.53 -7.96
C ALA A 208 14.03 4.28 -6.47
N VAL A 209 12.95 4.84 -5.96
CA VAL A 209 12.47 4.63 -4.60
C VAL A 209 11.11 3.93 -4.67
N THR A 210 11.00 2.77 -4.02
CA THR A 210 9.73 2.06 -3.87
C THR A 210 9.28 2.17 -2.42
N LEU A 211 8.11 2.71 -2.19
CA LEU A 211 7.47 2.80 -0.89
C LEU A 211 6.32 1.79 -0.85
N THR A 212 6.28 0.99 0.21
CA THR A 212 5.16 0.09 0.47
C THR A 212 4.31 0.63 1.61
N PRO A 213 2.97 0.58 1.53
CA PRO A 213 2.12 1.00 2.64
C PRO A 213 2.49 0.25 3.92
N ALA A 214 2.71 0.97 5.01
CA ALA A 214 3.01 0.39 6.31
C ALA A 214 1.76 -0.26 6.92
N ASP A 215 1.96 -1.33 7.69
CA ASP A 215 0.89 -1.89 8.53
C ASP A 215 0.59 -0.91 9.68
N MET A 216 -0.48 -0.14 9.54
CA MET A 216 -0.89 0.87 10.51
C MET A 216 -1.11 0.30 11.92
N THR A 217 -1.34 -1.01 12.08
CA THR A 217 -1.45 -1.62 13.42
C THR A 217 -0.12 -1.71 14.18
N THR A 218 0.99 -1.50 13.49
CA THR A 218 2.36 -1.55 14.06
C THR A 218 3.06 -0.19 14.08
N VAL A 219 2.47 0.83 13.44
CA VAL A 219 3.01 2.19 13.41
C VAL A 219 3.02 2.79 14.82
N THR A 220 4.16 3.37 15.19
CA THR A 220 4.37 3.99 16.51
C THR A 220 4.13 5.50 16.49
N ASP A 221 3.92 6.08 17.68
CA ASP A 221 3.84 7.55 17.83
C ASP A 221 5.12 8.24 17.37
N ASP A 222 6.28 7.62 17.59
CA ASP A 222 7.59 8.17 17.17
C ASP A 222 7.70 8.24 15.65
N GLN A 223 7.21 7.23 14.93
CA GLN A 223 7.19 7.23 13.46
C GLN A 223 6.27 8.33 12.90
N ILE A 224 5.09 8.52 13.51
CA ILE A 224 4.17 9.61 13.13
C ILE A 224 4.81 10.98 13.44
N ALA A 225 5.44 11.13 14.60
CA ALA A 225 6.09 12.36 15.00
C ALA A 225 7.29 12.69 14.10
N GLU A 226 8.06 11.68 13.69
CA GLU A 226 9.16 11.84 12.74
C GLU A 226 8.67 12.26 11.35
N ALA A 227 7.67 11.57 10.81
CA ALA A 227 7.05 11.92 9.53
C ALA A 227 6.48 13.36 9.56
N LYS A 228 5.79 13.73 10.64
CA LYS A 228 5.30 15.09 10.86
C LYS A 228 6.45 16.11 10.90
N ARG A 229 7.54 15.80 11.60
CA ARG A 229 8.70 16.69 11.71
C ARG A 229 9.26 17.04 10.34
N TYR A 230 9.46 16.03 9.48
CA TYR A 230 9.94 16.27 8.14
C TYR A 230 8.89 16.99 7.28
N ALA A 231 7.63 16.60 7.33
CA ALA A 231 6.57 17.28 6.59
C ALA A 231 6.45 18.77 6.95
N SER A 232 6.74 19.16 8.23
CA SER A 232 6.71 20.54 8.68
C SER A 232 7.95 21.35 8.27
N GLN A 233 9.04 20.68 7.93
CA GLN A 233 10.29 21.31 7.45
C GLN A 233 10.27 21.55 5.94
N ASP A 234 9.31 20.97 5.21
CA ASP A 234 9.17 21.18 3.79
C ASP A 234 8.80 22.64 3.48
N PRO A 235 9.68 23.40 2.77
CA PRO A 235 9.45 24.81 2.49
C PRO A 235 8.25 25.06 1.57
N GLN A 236 7.72 24.03 0.88
CA GLN A 236 6.55 24.13 0.02
C GLN A 236 5.27 23.61 0.69
N ALA A 237 5.35 23.11 1.93
CA ALA A 237 4.18 22.65 2.65
C ALA A 237 3.27 23.82 3.01
N ALA A 238 1.96 23.65 2.88
CA ALA A 238 1.00 24.61 3.37
C ALA A 238 1.05 24.70 4.91
N ALA A 239 0.86 25.89 5.43
CA ALA A 239 0.86 26.10 6.90
C ALA A 239 -0.19 25.20 7.58
N GLY A 240 0.24 24.41 8.58
CA GLY A 240 -0.62 23.50 9.33
C GLY A 240 -0.96 22.18 8.64
N SER A 241 -0.54 21.94 7.39
CA SER A 241 -0.80 20.68 6.67
C SER A 241 -0.16 19.48 7.38
N ALA A 242 1.06 19.62 7.89
CA ALA A 242 1.76 18.57 8.62
C ALA A 242 1.02 18.15 9.90
N ASP A 243 0.39 19.10 10.62
CA ASP A 243 -0.43 18.79 11.80
C ASP A 243 -1.70 18.02 11.43
N GLN A 244 -2.35 18.40 10.34
CA GLN A 244 -3.54 17.73 9.84
C GLN A 244 -3.22 16.29 9.40
N LEU A 245 -2.16 16.11 8.61
CA LEU A 245 -1.71 14.81 8.14
C LEU A 245 -1.33 13.88 9.30
N ALA A 246 -0.59 14.39 10.28
CA ALA A 246 -0.22 13.61 11.47
C ALA A 246 -1.45 13.24 12.31
N SER A 247 -2.44 14.12 12.42
CA SER A 247 -3.71 13.80 13.09
C SER A 247 -4.48 12.72 12.36
N SER A 248 -4.52 12.78 11.02
CA SER A 248 -5.12 11.73 10.18
C SER A 248 -4.38 10.39 10.32
N ALA A 249 -3.05 10.41 10.39
CA ALA A 249 -2.23 9.21 10.59
C ALA A 249 -2.50 8.57 11.96
N THR A 250 -2.60 9.38 13.01
CA THR A 250 -2.95 8.90 14.36
C THR A 250 -4.34 8.26 14.36
N ALA A 251 -5.34 8.92 13.79
CA ALA A 251 -6.70 8.39 13.72
C ALA A 251 -6.75 7.08 12.93
N LYS A 252 -6.08 7.01 11.79
CA LYS A 252 -6.02 5.80 10.96
C LYS A 252 -5.35 4.63 11.68
N ARG A 253 -4.26 4.88 12.41
CA ARG A 253 -3.61 3.87 13.24
C ARG A 253 -4.55 3.36 14.33
N ASP A 254 -5.19 4.27 15.07
CA ASP A 254 -6.08 3.90 16.17
C ASP A 254 -7.27 3.08 15.68
N ASP A 255 -7.83 3.44 14.53
CA ASP A 255 -8.89 2.67 13.86
C ASP A 255 -8.40 1.29 13.44
N ALA A 256 -7.19 1.17 12.86
CA ALA A 256 -6.62 -0.10 12.45
C ALA A 256 -6.38 -1.04 13.67
N VAL A 257 -5.84 -0.49 14.77
CA VAL A 257 -5.65 -1.24 16.03
C VAL A 257 -6.98 -1.68 16.62
N ALA A 258 -7.99 -0.80 16.63
CA ALA A 258 -9.32 -1.15 17.12
C ALA A 258 -9.99 -2.25 16.29
N GLN A 259 -9.90 -2.18 14.97
CA GLN A 259 -10.42 -3.20 14.05
C GLN A 259 -9.71 -4.55 14.25
N LYS A 260 -8.38 -4.56 14.37
CA LYS A 260 -7.62 -5.79 14.64
C LYS A 260 -8.05 -6.42 15.96
N LYS A 261 -8.16 -5.63 17.03
CA LYS A 261 -8.59 -6.10 18.35
C LYS A 261 -10.01 -6.68 18.30
N ALA A 262 -10.94 -6.01 17.61
CA ALA A 262 -12.31 -6.49 17.44
C ALA A 262 -12.36 -7.82 16.67
N ALA A 263 -11.56 -7.96 15.61
CA ALA A 263 -11.45 -9.19 14.85
C ALA A 263 -10.85 -10.35 15.68
N GLU A 264 -9.84 -10.08 16.49
CA GLU A 264 -9.24 -11.05 17.40
C GLU A 264 -10.23 -11.50 18.48
N GLU A 265 -11.00 -10.57 19.08
CA GLU A 265 -12.04 -10.88 20.05
C GLU A 265 -13.16 -11.72 19.44
N GLU A 266 -13.61 -11.40 18.22
CA GLU A 266 -14.62 -12.17 17.50
C GLU A 266 -14.10 -13.60 17.19
N ALA A 267 -12.87 -13.72 16.70
CA ALA A 267 -12.24 -15.02 16.44
C ALA A 267 -12.11 -15.86 17.72
N ALA A 268 -11.72 -15.24 18.84
CA ALA A 268 -11.66 -15.90 20.14
C ALA A 268 -13.03 -16.37 20.62
N ARG A 269 -14.07 -15.53 20.47
CA ARG A 269 -15.46 -15.90 20.80
C ARG A 269 -15.96 -17.06 19.94
N LYS A 270 -15.68 -17.03 18.63
CA LYS A 270 -16.05 -18.12 17.71
C LYS A 270 -15.38 -19.43 18.11
N LYS A 271 -14.06 -19.39 18.36
CA LYS A 271 -13.31 -20.56 18.82
C LYS A 271 -13.83 -21.11 20.13
N ALA A 272 -14.12 -20.25 21.11
CA ALA A 272 -14.70 -20.67 22.39
C ALA A 272 -16.10 -21.30 22.22
N ALA A 273 -16.91 -20.76 21.31
CA ALA A 273 -18.23 -21.33 20.99
C ALA A 273 -18.10 -22.71 20.31
N GLU A 274 -17.16 -22.88 19.38
CA GLU A 274 -16.89 -24.16 18.72
C GLU A 274 -16.36 -25.21 19.73
N GLU A 275 -15.46 -24.84 20.63
CA GLU A 275 -14.97 -25.73 21.68
C GLU A 275 -16.09 -26.12 22.65
N ALA A 276 -16.95 -25.18 23.03
CA ALA A 276 -18.10 -25.46 23.88
C ALA A 276 -19.10 -26.41 23.19
N ALA A 277 -19.36 -26.21 21.91
CA ALA A 277 -20.22 -27.08 21.10
C ALA A 277 -19.62 -28.50 20.99
N ALA A 278 -18.33 -28.61 20.73
CA ALA A 278 -17.64 -29.91 20.66
C ALA A 278 -17.67 -30.66 22.00
N LYS A 279 -17.44 -29.98 23.13
CA LYS A 279 -17.57 -30.58 24.48
C LYS A 279 -18.98 -31.04 24.76
N LYS A 280 -20.00 -30.23 24.37
CA LYS A 280 -21.40 -30.62 24.53
C LYS A 280 -21.73 -31.86 23.70
N GLN A 281 -21.28 -31.90 22.45
CA GLN A 281 -21.50 -33.06 21.57
C GLN A 281 -20.84 -34.34 22.13
N GLN A 282 -19.61 -34.24 22.65
CA GLN A 282 -18.92 -35.34 23.29
C GLN A 282 -19.69 -35.81 24.53
N ALA A 283 -20.08 -34.91 25.43
CA ALA A 283 -20.83 -35.21 26.62
C ALA A 283 -22.17 -35.90 26.30
N MET A 284 -22.83 -35.47 25.20
CA MET A 284 -24.05 -36.11 24.75
C MET A 284 -23.80 -37.49 24.18
N GLY A 285 -22.73 -37.72 23.43
CA GLY A 285 -22.30 -39.07 22.99
C GLY A 285 -22.00 -40.03 24.17
N ASP A 286 -21.34 -39.50 25.19
CA ASP A 286 -21.05 -40.29 26.42
C ASP A 286 -22.33 -40.63 27.20
N LEU A 287 -23.32 -39.71 27.25
CA LEU A 287 -24.62 -39.96 27.83
C LEU A 287 -25.36 -41.09 27.11
N VAL A 288 -25.44 -41.02 25.78
CA VAL A 288 -26.08 -42.05 24.96
C VAL A 288 -25.42 -43.40 25.16
N SER A 289 -24.08 -43.45 25.16
CA SER A 289 -23.31 -44.70 25.38
C SER A 289 -23.61 -45.28 26.74
N ARG A 290 -23.65 -44.46 27.79
CA ARG A 290 -24.01 -44.91 29.16
C ARG A 290 -25.46 -45.40 29.22
N ALA A 291 -26.38 -44.68 28.61
CA ALA A 291 -27.80 -45.04 28.58
C ALA A 291 -28.04 -46.40 27.90
N LEU A 292 -27.40 -46.65 26.76
CA LEU A 292 -27.52 -47.87 25.99
C LEU A 292 -26.84 -49.06 26.67
N SER A 293 -25.79 -48.83 27.44
CA SER A 293 -25.07 -49.91 28.18
C SER A 293 -25.67 -50.25 29.57
N THR A 294 -26.59 -49.43 30.05
CA THR A 294 -27.22 -49.64 31.36
C THR A 294 -28.27 -50.77 31.27
N ASN A 295 -28.15 -51.76 32.15
CA ASN A 295 -29.17 -52.78 32.29
C ASN A 295 -30.34 -52.27 33.10
N TYR A 296 -31.54 -52.38 32.54
CA TYR A 296 -32.80 -51.92 33.12
C TYR A 296 -33.65 -53.04 33.69
N ASP A 297 -33.16 -54.30 33.74
CA ASP A 297 -33.87 -55.46 34.22
C ASP A 297 -34.00 -55.52 35.78
N ASP A 298 -33.55 -54.49 36.47
CA ASP A 298 -33.54 -54.40 37.95
C ASP A 298 -34.87 -53.89 38.55
N GLY A 299 -35.94 -53.98 37.82
CA GLY A 299 -37.28 -53.51 38.25
C GLY A 299 -37.64 -52.08 37.81
N THR A 300 -36.79 -51.46 37.03
CA THR A 300 -37.11 -50.18 36.36
C THR A 300 -38.05 -50.50 35.20
N ARG A 301 -39.33 -50.24 35.34
CA ARG A 301 -40.34 -50.56 34.29
C ARG A 301 -40.18 -49.62 33.13
N SER A 302 -39.97 -50.14 31.93
CA SER A 302 -39.91 -49.36 30.69
C SER A 302 -41.22 -48.70 30.30
N ASP A 303 -42.33 -49.24 30.78
CA ASP A 303 -43.72 -48.76 30.60
C ASP A 303 -44.03 -47.49 31.42
N GLY A 304 -43.12 -47.06 32.30
CA GLY A 304 -43.29 -45.85 33.11
C GLY A 304 -42.66 -44.57 32.51
N ILE A 305 -42.09 -44.64 31.30
CA ILE A 305 -41.33 -43.51 30.76
C ILE A 305 -41.80 -43.09 29.35
N ASP A 306 -42.99 -43.49 28.99
CA ASP A 306 -43.64 -42.91 27.82
C ASP A 306 -44.26 -41.56 28.18
N SER A 307 -44.79 -40.83 27.16
CA SER A 307 -45.37 -39.48 27.29
C SER A 307 -46.50 -39.35 28.31
N THR A 308 -46.91 -40.48 28.96
CA THR A 308 -47.99 -40.50 29.96
C THR A 308 -47.48 -40.67 31.39
N SER A 309 -46.18 -40.97 31.60
CA SER A 309 -45.61 -41.32 32.89
C SER A 309 -44.43 -40.42 33.28
N PHE A 310 -44.75 -39.18 33.55
CA PHE A 310 -43.80 -38.30 34.19
C PHE A 310 -43.69 -38.62 35.70
N LYS A 311 -42.50 -38.71 36.24
CA LYS A 311 -42.28 -38.73 37.66
C LYS A 311 -42.36 -37.32 38.25
N PHE A 312 -43.47 -36.62 37.98
CA PHE A 312 -43.81 -35.42 38.71
C PHE A 312 -44.46 -35.77 40.03
N ASP A 313 -44.26 -34.90 41.00
CA ASP A 313 -44.73 -34.98 42.36
C ASP A 313 -46.12 -35.72 42.44
N ARG A 314 -46.13 -36.83 43.14
CA ARG A 314 -47.31 -37.71 43.25
C ARG A 314 -48.62 -36.99 43.60
N LYS A 315 -48.57 -35.73 43.98
CA LYS A 315 -49.72 -34.90 44.27
C LYS A 315 -50.47 -34.43 43.02
N GLN A 316 -49.90 -34.44 41.84
CA GLN A 316 -50.55 -34.02 40.60
C GLN A 316 -51.11 -35.17 39.75
N THR A 317 -50.91 -36.42 40.15
CA THR A 317 -51.36 -37.61 39.39
C THR A 317 -52.61 -38.27 39.95
N SER A 318 -53.39 -37.58 40.78
CA SER A 318 -54.52 -38.20 41.50
C SER A 318 -55.74 -38.65 40.66
N ASN A 319 -55.76 -38.33 39.35
CA ASN A 319 -56.91 -38.60 38.48
C ASN A 319 -56.62 -39.52 37.28
N GLY A 320 -55.53 -40.24 37.23
CA GLY A 320 -55.27 -41.22 36.17
C GLY A 320 -55.01 -40.64 34.76
N ALA A 321 -55.15 -39.34 34.60
CA ALA A 321 -54.75 -38.60 33.40
C ALA A 321 -53.34 -38.11 33.62
N GLY A 322 -52.42 -38.58 32.83
CA GLY A 322 -51.02 -38.16 32.94
C GLY A 322 -50.87 -36.62 32.92
N PRO A 323 -49.82 -36.10 33.56
CA PRO A 323 -49.64 -34.65 33.76
C PRO A 323 -49.66 -33.81 32.45
N PHE A 324 -49.53 -34.45 31.32
CA PHE A 324 -49.61 -33.80 30.01
C PHE A 324 -51.04 -33.42 29.57
N LEU A 325 -52.06 -34.01 30.15
CA LEU A 325 -53.43 -33.68 29.78
C LEU A 325 -53.86 -32.28 30.24
N ASP A 326 -53.24 -31.80 31.31
CA ASP A 326 -53.52 -30.47 31.87
C ASP A 326 -52.81 -29.34 31.09
N HIS A 327 -51.84 -29.73 30.25
CA HIS A 327 -51.01 -28.76 29.47
C HIS A 327 -51.25 -28.90 27.97
N ARG A 328 -52.52 -28.91 27.54
CA ARG A 328 -52.91 -29.08 26.12
C ARG A 328 -52.37 -28.01 25.19
N ASP A 329 -52.15 -26.81 25.69
CA ASP A 329 -51.63 -25.65 24.94
C ASP A 329 -50.08 -25.65 24.85
N GLY A 330 -49.43 -26.65 25.50
CA GLY A 330 -47.96 -26.78 25.56
C GLY A 330 -47.40 -26.37 26.91
N PHE A 331 -46.14 -26.68 27.09
CA PHE A 331 -45.38 -26.39 28.31
C PHE A 331 -43.88 -26.23 27.97
N TRP A 332 -43.13 -25.62 28.86
CA TRP A 332 -41.69 -25.58 28.80
C TRP A 332 -41.09 -26.85 29.43
N THR A 333 -40.03 -27.37 28.81
CA THR A 333 -39.32 -28.53 29.30
C THR A 333 -37.84 -28.46 28.92
N VAL A 334 -37.03 -29.32 29.58
CA VAL A 334 -35.61 -29.44 29.21
C VAL A 334 -35.46 -30.69 28.34
N ASN A 335 -35.06 -30.50 27.10
CA ASN A 335 -34.69 -31.59 26.20
C ASN A 335 -33.30 -32.10 26.56
N ILE A 336 -33.19 -33.39 26.98
CA ILE A 336 -31.92 -34.06 27.25
C ILE A 336 -31.35 -34.66 25.96
N TYR A 337 -32.20 -35.32 25.18
CA TYR A 337 -31.78 -35.93 23.92
C TYR A 337 -33.01 -36.09 23.00
N SER A 338 -32.75 -35.92 21.71
CA SER A 338 -33.76 -36.20 20.67
C SER A 338 -33.12 -37.00 19.52
N GLY A 339 -33.84 -38.01 19.04
CA GLY A 339 -33.39 -38.91 18.01
C GLY A 339 -34.36 -40.04 17.69
N ASP A 340 -33.87 -41.22 17.44
CA ASP A 340 -34.73 -42.38 17.34
C ASP A 340 -35.37 -42.72 18.68
N GLU A 341 -36.49 -43.38 18.63
CA GLU A 341 -37.30 -43.66 19.82
C GLU A 341 -36.56 -44.53 20.82
N ALA A 342 -35.83 -45.55 20.37
CA ALA A 342 -35.16 -46.51 21.23
C ALA A 342 -34.03 -45.84 22.04
N THR A 343 -33.22 -44.99 21.37
CA THR A 343 -32.13 -44.23 22.03
C THR A 343 -32.71 -43.18 22.97
N SER A 344 -33.73 -42.43 22.55
CA SER A 344 -34.37 -41.42 23.38
C SER A 344 -35.01 -42.04 24.63
N ARG A 345 -35.62 -43.23 24.49
CA ARG A 345 -36.17 -44.02 25.60
C ARG A 345 -35.08 -44.45 26.56
N ALA A 346 -33.96 -44.96 26.05
CA ALA A 346 -32.80 -45.35 26.88
C ALA A 346 -32.25 -44.16 27.68
N VAL A 347 -32.12 -43.00 27.07
CA VAL A 347 -31.67 -41.77 27.73
C VAL A 347 -32.65 -41.31 28.81
N ALA A 348 -33.94 -41.33 28.54
CA ALA A 348 -34.93 -41.00 29.53
C ALA A 348 -34.92 -42.02 30.74
N LEU A 349 -34.79 -43.31 30.45
CA LEU A 349 -34.63 -44.34 31.49
C LEU A 349 -33.36 -44.15 32.34
N TYR A 350 -32.25 -43.82 31.69
CA TYR A 350 -31.01 -43.50 32.38
C TYR A 350 -31.16 -42.31 33.33
N ALA A 351 -31.71 -41.20 32.85
CA ALA A 351 -31.96 -40.03 33.68
C ALA A 351 -32.90 -40.35 34.88
N PHE A 352 -33.93 -41.12 34.64
CA PHE A 352 -34.82 -41.61 35.70
C PHE A 352 -34.07 -42.45 36.74
N LYS A 353 -33.19 -43.35 36.32
CA LYS A 353 -32.38 -44.16 37.21
C LYS A 353 -31.41 -43.33 38.06
N GLN A 354 -30.96 -42.20 37.53
CA GLN A 354 -30.15 -41.20 38.26
C GLN A 354 -30.98 -40.33 39.21
N GLY A 355 -32.29 -40.57 39.33
CA GLY A 355 -33.18 -39.82 40.21
C GLY A 355 -33.81 -38.57 39.62
N VAL A 356 -33.54 -38.31 38.35
CA VAL A 356 -34.10 -37.15 37.65
C VAL A 356 -35.45 -37.50 37.05
N GLY A 357 -36.46 -36.66 37.27
CA GLY A 357 -37.82 -36.85 36.75
C GLY A 357 -37.90 -36.67 35.24
N SER A 358 -37.69 -37.73 34.48
CA SER A 358 -37.60 -37.71 33.00
C SER A 358 -38.78 -38.43 32.34
N SER A 359 -39.05 -38.11 31.10
CA SER A 359 -40.07 -38.78 30.28
C SER A 359 -39.67 -38.76 28.78
N LEU A 360 -40.39 -39.58 28.01
CA LEU A 360 -40.27 -39.63 26.57
C LEU A 360 -41.47 -38.95 25.91
N LEU A 361 -41.23 -37.93 25.12
CA LEU A 361 -42.21 -37.36 24.24
C LEU A 361 -42.06 -37.91 22.82
N HIS A 362 -43.17 -38.04 22.10
CA HIS A 362 -43.17 -38.49 20.71
C HIS A 362 -43.50 -37.28 19.80
N LYS A 363 -42.75 -37.10 18.77
CA LYS A 363 -42.89 -35.99 17.80
C LYS A 363 -44.29 -35.98 17.19
N GLU A 364 -44.93 -37.13 16.98
CA GLU A 364 -46.30 -37.24 16.47
C GLU A 364 -47.35 -36.60 17.39
N ASN A 365 -47.13 -36.68 18.72
CA ASN A 365 -47.99 -36.08 19.71
C ASN A 365 -47.74 -34.58 19.96
N TRP A 366 -46.50 -34.15 19.66
CA TRP A 366 -46.05 -32.78 19.84
C TRP A 366 -45.34 -32.26 18.58
N PRO A 367 -46.13 -32.06 17.46
CA PRO A 367 -45.52 -31.77 16.17
C PRO A 367 -44.79 -30.44 16.10
N SER A 368 -45.13 -29.49 16.96
CA SER A 368 -44.51 -28.16 17.02
C SER A 368 -43.24 -28.11 17.87
N ILE A 369 -42.88 -29.24 18.51
CA ILE A 369 -41.67 -29.26 19.35
C ILE A 369 -40.39 -29.05 18.50
N ASP A 370 -39.55 -28.12 18.94
CA ASP A 370 -38.27 -27.84 18.27
C ASP A 370 -37.21 -28.87 18.72
N ALA A 371 -37.31 -30.07 18.18
CA ALA A 371 -36.38 -31.16 18.40
C ALA A 371 -36.35 -32.10 17.20
N ASP A 372 -35.19 -32.72 16.97
CA ASP A 372 -35.00 -33.65 15.87
C ASP A 372 -35.44 -35.09 16.31
N GLY A 373 -35.82 -35.90 15.30
CA GLY A 373 -36.14 -37.32 15.55
C GLY A 373 -37.58 -37.56 16.00
N GLN A 374 -37.86 -38.84 16.27
CA GLN A 374 -39.23 -39.31 16.64
C GLN A 374 -39.44 -39.34 18.14
N GLY A 375 -38.40 -39.66 18.89
CA GLY A 375 -38.42 -39.69 20.35
C GLY A 375 -37.64 -38.53 20.94
N ILE A 376 -38.16 -37.94 22.03
CA ILE A 376 -37.55 -36.79 22.69
C ILE A 376 -37.54 -37.09 24.20
N ALA A 377 -36.35 -37.32 24.75
CA ALA A 377 -36.16 -37.46 26.18
C ALA A 377 -36.16 -36.09 26.85
N VAL A 378 -37.08 -35.87 27.79
CA VAL A 378 -37.27 -34.55 28.43
C VAL A 378 -37.29 -34.66 29.94
N VAL A 379 -37.03 -33.53 30.60
CA VAL A 379 -37.12 -33.38 32.06
C VAL A 379 -37.98 -32.16 32.39
N GLY A 380 -38.93 -32.38 33.24
CA GLY A 380 -39.76 -31.32 33.82
C GLY A 380 -40.91 -30.82 32.92
N ILE A 381 -41.95 -30.32 33.56
CA ILE A 381 -43.02 -29.51 32.97
C ILE A 381 -43.00 -28.17 33.70
N TYR A 382 -42.83 -27.12 32.97
CA TYR A 382 -42.66 -25.80 33.54
C TYR A 382 -43.64 -24.82 32.88
N GLY A 383 -44.13 -23.88 33.68
CA GLY A 383 -45.00 -22.82 33.19
C GLY A 383 -44.29 -21.73 32.38
N SER A 384 -42.98 -21.58 32.60
CA SER A 384 -42.16 -20.58 31.93
C SER A 384 -40.80 -21.10 31.49
N LYS A 385 -40.17 -20.38 30.57
CA LYS A 385 -38.81 -20.67 30.11
C LYS A 385 -37.78 -20.55 31.25
N ASP A 386 -37.97 -19.58 32.13
CA ASP A 386 -37.04 -19.31 33.24
C ASP A 386 -37.12 -20.42 34.30
N GLU A 387 -38.32 -20.91 34.58
CA GLU A 387 -38.50 -22.09 35.44
C GLU A 387 -37.83 -23.36 34.86
N ALA A 388 -38.00 -23.58 33.56
CA ALA A 388 -37.32 -24.69 32.86
C ALA A 388 -35.80 -24.55 32.87
N ALA A 389 -35.28 -23.34 32.67
CA ALA A 389 -33.86 -23.04 32.78
C ALA A 389 -33.34 -23.27 34.23
N ALA A 390 -34.12 -22.95 35.24
CA ALA A 390 -33.78 -23.27 36.63
C ALA A 390 -33.76 -24.79 36.89
N GLY A 391 -34.62 -25.53 36.20
CA GLY A 391 -34.70 -27.00 36.27
C GLY A 391 -33.48 -27.71 35.72
N THR A 392 -32.64 -27.05 34.88
CA THR A 392 -31.38 -27.65 34.39
C THR A 392 -30.38 -27.95 35.51
N LYS A 393 -30.49 -27.30 36.67
CA LYS A 393 -29.60 -27.56 37.83
C LYS A 393 -29.73 -28.98 38.37
N GLU A 394 -30.89 -29.61 38.27
CA GLU A 394 -31.03 -31.04 38.65
C GLU A 394 -30.22 -31.94 37.72
N LEU A 395 -30.25 -31.62 36.42
CA LEU A 395 -29.44 -32.37 35.44
C LEU A 395 -27.96 -32.17 35.67
N GLU A 396 -27.52 -30.93 35.92
CA GLU A 396 -26.14 -30.61 36.25
C GLU A 396 -25.65 -31.35 37.51
N ALA A 397 -26.49 -31.38 38.56
CA ALA A 397 -26.20 -32.11 39.81
C ALA A 397 -26.09 -33.65 39.59
N ALA A 398 -26.88 -34.18 38.65
CA ALA A 398 -26.86 -35.59 38.26
C ALA A 398 -25.73 -35.91 37.23
N GLY A 399 -24.99 -34.93 36.74
CA GLY A 399 -23.99 -35.07 35.68
C GLY A 399 -24.59 -35.49 34.34
N ILE A 400 -25.83 -35.12 34.08
CA ILE A 400 -26.55 -35.42 32.84
C ILE A 400 -26.52 -34.17 31.93
N PRO A 401 -25.85 -34.22 30.78
CA PRO A 401 -25.89 -33.13 29.80
C PRO A 401 -27.29 -33.03 29.22
N TYR A 402 -27.65 -31.81 28.80
CA TYR A 402 -28.94 -31.55 28.15
C TYR A 402 -28.72 -30.77 26.86
N ASP A 403 -29.65 -30.86 25.92
CA ASP A 403 -29.56 -30.16 24.67
C ASP A 403 -30.01 -28.72 24.82
N LYS A 404 -31.28 -28.47 25.11
CA LYS A 404 -31.87 -27.12 25.22
C LYS A 404 -33.14 -27.11 26.03
N VAL A 405 -33.51 -25.92 26.51
CA VAL A 405 -34.86 -25.66 27.02
C VAL A 405 -35.80 -25.41 25.83
N ILE A 406 -36.90 -26.10 25.74
CA ILE A 406 -37.81 -26.06 24.61
C ILE A 406 -39.27 -25.85 25.07
N PHE A 407 -40.06 -25.25 24.19
CA PHE A 407 -41.53 -25.21 24.32
C PHE A 407 -42.13 -26.31 23.45
N THR A 408 -43.02 -27.14 24.00
CA THR A 408 -43.58 -28.28 23.27
C THR A 408 -44.57 -27.87 22.20
N GLY A 409 -45.19 -26.70 22.35
CA GLY A 409 -46.40 -26.31 21.58
C GLY A 409 -47.62 -27.16 21.94
N PRO A 410 -48.73 -26.94 21.29
CA PRO A 410 -49.94 -27.69 21.56
C PRO A 410 -49.85 -29.15 21.12
N ARG A 411 -50.46 -30.03 21.88
CA ARG A 411 -50.54 -31.47 21.58
C ARG A 411 -51.46 -31.73 20.39
N SER A 412 -51.03 -32.54 19.44
CA SER A 412 -51.89 -33.02 18.36
C SER A 412 -52.92 -34.04 18.86
N GLY A 413 -54.14 -34.00 18.36
CA GLY A 413 -55.14 -35.05 18.58
C GLY A 413 -56.14 -34.82 19.71
N THR A 414 -56.27 -33.59 20.25
CA THR A 414 -57.29 -33.26 21.27
C THR A 414 -58.54 -32.52 20.70
N SER A 415 -58.83 -32.65 19.40
CA SER A 415 -60.17 -32.28 18.92
C SER A 415 -61.06 -33.49 18.94
N GLY A 416 -61.83 -33.64 20.00
CA GLY A 416 -62.98 -34.56 20.04
C GLY A 416 -62.89 -35.68 21.02
N ARG A 417 -63.29 -35.34 22.25
CA ARG A 417 -64.42 -35.91 22.94
C ARG A 417 -64.59 -35.19 24.27
N VAL A 418 -65.59 -34.37 24.30
CA VAL A 418 -66.31 -34.01 25.52
C VAL A 418 -67.07 -35.22 25.95
#